data_44430cee6d4c6642ff67ac6d20e620cb
#
_entry.id   44430cee6d4c6642ff67ac6d20e620cb
#
_cell.length_a   1.000
_cell.length_b   1.000
_cell.length_c   1.000
_cell.angle_alpha   90.00
_cell.angle_beta   90.00
_cell.angle_gamma   90.00
#
_symmetry.space_group_name_H-M   'P 1'
#
loop_
_entity.id
_entity.type
_entity.pdbx_description
1 polymer ?
#
loop_
_entity_poly.entity_id
_entity_poly.type
_entity_poly.pdbx_seq_one_letter_code
_entity_poly.pdbx_strand_id
1 'polypeptide(L)'
;MTTRTTTGVSHYHVQKTRRAKFLEDWRQNHRDVVAHDDVIMQPTERGSRVGVYVGVDGDRPTRTMDALVHEFDPGTTTTVHRHSWDAMVLVVGGWGWTEIDGERIEWGPGDSLHIPAWSWHRSGNDGTATARYLTFSSEPMLDTMGMSILEDAGHTPFAELPGRPAYTPRLPGDDPYARRVRRLGREQQSRRTGRLHTSWDDMEMVNTPRGTRTTFLLDRAIGYQASGITMAMFEIGPGRGQSMHRHPGEAWLYVLDGSGHTYLGTEPEGGTNHRWKKGDLIIVDHFLWHQHFNDDPEKTAKVVRIHMFDSLLETMRALCDPLVLFEEPPTHIRDRQAGDPTTIQWPALDRPTWP
;
A
#
# COMPACT_ATOMS: atom_id res chain seq x y z
N MET A 1 -39.09 15.71 16.33
CA MET A 1 -39.60 15.21 15.02
C MET A 1 -39.08 16.15 13.95
N THR A 2 -38.04 15.77 13.23
CA THR A 2 -37.47 16.56 12.13
C THR A 2 -38.30 16.28 10.88
N THR A 3 -39.06 17.24 10.44
CA THR A 3 -39.82 17.22 9.18
C THR A 3 -38.83 17.04 8.03
N ARG A 4 -38.83 15.89 7.40
CA ARG A 4 -38.20 15.68 6.09
C ARG A 4 -38.97 16.52 5.07
N THR A 5 -38.43 17.65 4.66
CA THR A 5 -38.86 18.35 3.45
C THR A 5 -38.53 17.43 2.27
N THR A 6 -39.55 16.82 1.71
CA THR A 6 -39.49 16.19 0.37
C THR A 6 -39.32 17.30 -0.67
N THR A 7 -38.04 17.63 -0.98
CA THR A 7 -37.73 18.35 -2.21
C THR A 7 -38.20 17.46 -3.35
N GLY A 8 -38.98 17.96 -4.31
CA GLY A 8 -39.56 17.20 -5.42
C GLY A 8 -38.58 16.60 -6.41
N VAL A 9 -37.38 16.21 -5.93
CA VAL A 9 -36.27 15.62 -6.68
C VAL A 9 -36.27 14.12 -6.44
N SER A 10 -36.22 13.31 -7.49
CA SER A 10 -36.23 11.87 -7.40
C SER A 10 -35.00 11.33 -6.68
N HIS A 11 -35.14 10.18 -5.97
CA HIS A 11 -34.01 9.49 -5.32
C HIS A 11 -32.85 9.21 -6.29
N TYR A 12 -33.16 8.82 -7.51
CA TYR A 12 -32.17 8.60 -8.58
C TYR A 12 -31.37 9.88 -8.91
N HIS A 13 -32.02 11.02 -9.00
CA HIS A 13 -31.31 12.29 -9.20
C HIS A 13 -30.38 12.62 -8.02
N VAL A 14 -30.84 12.40 -6.79
CA VAL A 14 -30.01 12.61 -5.59
C VAL A 14 -28.79 11.70 -5.60
N GLN A 15 -28.95 10.41 -5.96
CA GLN A 15 -27.82 9.48 -6.09
C GLN A 15 -26.81 9.98 -7.14
N LYS A 16 -27.28 10.35 -8.31
CA LYS A 16 -26.45 10.80 -9.43
C LYS A 16 -25.67 12.07 -9.08
N THR A 17 -26.34 13.04 -8.48
CA THR A 17 -25.74 14.33 -8.08
C THR A 17 -24.73 14.13 -6.94
N ARG A 18 -25.07 13.32 -5.94
CA ARG A 18 -24.17 13.02 -4.82
C ARG A 18 -22.88 12.36 -5.29
N ARG A 19 -22.98 11.40 -6.21
CA ARG A 19 -21.81 10.72 -6.77
C ARG A 19 -20.92 11.67 -7.56
N ALA A 20 -21.51 12.49 -8.43
CA ALA A 20 -20.78 13.48 -9.20
C ALA A 20 -20.04 14.48 -8.30
N LYS A 21 -20.74 15.01 -7.28
CA LYS A 21 -20.13 15.89 -6.29
C LYS A 21 -19.02 15.22 -5.52
N PHE A 22 -19.17 13.98 -5.09
CA PHE A 22 -18.14 13.24 -4.39
C PHE A 22 -16.86 13.11 -5.24
N LEU A 23 -16.99 12.75 -6.52
CA LEU A 23 -15.85 12.63 -7.42
C LEU A 23 -15.18 13.98 -7.71
N GLU A 24 -15.98 15.05 -7.81
CA GLU A 24 -15.48 16.40 -7.99
C GLU A 24 -14.71 16.89 -6.75
N ASP A 25 -15.31 16.76 -5.56
CA ASP A 25 -14.67 17.12 -4.28
C ASP A 25 -13.38 16.32 -4.07
N TRP A 26 -13.35 15.03 -4.42
CA TRP A 26 -12.19 14.19 -4.36
C TRP A 26 -11.06 14.70 -5.25
N ARG A 27 -11.34 14.96 -6.53
CA ARG A 27 -10.35 15.44 -7.50
C ARG A 27 -9.79 16.82 -7.16
N GLN A 28 -10.61 17.72 -6.60
CA GLN A 28 -10.16 19.05 -6.18
C GLN A 28 -9.20 19.02 -4.98
N ASN A 29 -9.33 18.04 -4.12
CA ASN A 29 -8.52 17.93 -2.89
C ASN A 29 -7.42 16.86 -3.00
N HIS A 30 -7.40 16.10 -4.08
CA HIS A 30 -6.43 15.04 -4.30
C HIS A 30 -5.06 15.64 -4.71
N ARG A 31 -3.97 15.04 -4.21
CA ARG A 31 -2.61 15.36 -4.66
C ARG A 31 -2.06 14.21 -5.48
N ASP A 32 -1.55 14.54 -6.67
CA ASP A 32 -0.95 13.54 -7.56
C ASP A 32 0.46 13.12 -7.15
N VAL A 33 1.18 14.03 -6.49
CA VAL A 33 2.52 13.78 -5.91
C VAL A 33 2.61 14.43 -4.54
N VAL A 34 3.09 13.67 -3.57
CA VAL A 34 3.47 14.15 -2.23
C VAL A 34 4.99 14.20 -2.17
N ALA A 35 5.56 15.39 -2.12
CA ALA A 35 6.99 15.56 -2.02
C ALA A 35 7.50 15.10 -0.64
N HIS A 36 8.65 14.41 -0.64
CA HIS A 36 9.33 14.03 0.60
C HIS A 36 9.58 15.22 1.52
N ASP A 37 9.99 16.35 0.94
CA ASP A 37 10.31 17.56 1.67
C ASP A 37 9.10 18.20 2.38
N ASP A 38 7.87 17.82 2.01
CA ASP A 38 6.62 18.27 2.65
C ASP A 38 6.24 17.42 3.87
N VAL A 39 6.95 16.32 4.14
CA VAL A 39 6.63 15.38 5.22
C VAL A 39 7.31 15.82 6.51
N ILE A 40 6.52 16.22 7.49
CA ILE A 40 7.03 16.72 8.78
C ILE A 40 7.02 15.59 9.81
N MET A 41 8.19 15.26 10.35
CA MET A 41 8.33 14.24 11.39
C MET A 41 7.90 14.79 12.76
N GLN A 42 7.00 14.09 13.44
CA GLN A 42 6.48 14.43 14.76
C GLN A 42 6.80 13.30 15.77
N PRO A 43 7.20 13.63 17.02
CA PRO A 43 7.35 12.61 18.06
C PRO A 43 5.98 12.02 18.43
N THR A 44 5.98 10.73 18.79
CA THR A 44 4.79 10.02 19.25
C THR A 44 4.98 9.52 20.67
N GLU A 45 3.88 9.29 21.41
CA GLU A 45 3.89 8.70 22.74
C GLU A 45 4.44 7.27 22.74
N ARG A 46 4.54 6.66 21.55
CA ARG A 46 5.03 5.29 21.37
C ARG A 46 6.55 5.18 21.30
N GLY A 47 7.27 6.31 21.31
CA GLY A 47 8.72 6.35 21.35
C GLY A 47 9.42 6.47 19.99
N SER A 48 8.67 6.57 18.88
CA SER A 48 9.19 6.86 17.55
C SER A 48 8.77 8.25 17.08
N ARG A 49 9.34 8.72 15.96
CA ARG A 49 8.79 9.85 15.20
C ARG A 49 8.01 9.33 14.01
N VAL A 50 6.94 10.03 13.65
CA VAL A 50 6.10 9.68 12.50
C VAL A 50 5.88 10.91 11.62
N GLY A 51 5.97 10.72 10.31
CA GLY A 51 5.59 11.68 9.29
C GLY A 51 4.46 11.11 8.43
N VAL A 52 3.53 11.97 8.01
CA VAL A 52 2.37 11.57 7.22
C VAL A 52 2.55 11.99 5.78
N TYR A 53 2.65 11.04 4.86
CA TYR A 53 2.53 11.30 3.43
C TYR A 53 1.07 11.49 3.04
N VAL A 54 0.22 10.53 3.41
CA VAL A 54 -1.22 10.57 3.21
C VAL A 54 -1.90 9.94 4.41
N GLY A 55 -2.91 10.58 4.95
CA GLY A 55 -3.62 10.10 6.14
C GLY A 55 -5.02 10.69 6.25
N VAL A 56 -5.85 10.12 7.12
CA VAL A 56 -7.24 10.56 7.34
C VAL A 56 -7.29 11.98 7.86
N ASP A 57 -6.40 12.32 8.78
CA ASP A 57 -6.37 13.61 9.49
C ASP A 57 -5.52 14.68 8.80
N GLY A 58 -5.00 14.39 7.61
CA GLY A 58 -4.20 15.33 6.82
C GLY A 58 -5.02 16.19 5.88
N ASP A 59 -4.34 17.16 5.27
CA ASP A 59 -4.86 17.95 4.14
C ASP A 59 -4.91 17.16 2.82
N ARG A 60 -4.67 15.84 2.89
CA ARG A 60 -4.70 14.90 1.77
C ARG A 60 -5.75 13.84 2.04
N PRO A 61 -6.92 13.95 1.42
CA PRO A 61 -8.01 13.00 1.69
C PRO A 61 -7.62 11.60 1.22
N THR A 62 -7.90 10.62 2.07
CA THR A 62 -7.80 9.20 1.73
C THR A 62 -9.00 8.46 2.31
N ARG A 63 -9.41 7.37 1.66
CA ARG A 63 -10.48 6.48 2.12
C ARG A 63 -10.13 5.01 2.01
N THR A 64 -8.98 4.73 1.42
CA THR A 64 -8.55 3.36 1.13
C THR A 64 -7.34 2.97 1.93
N MET A 65 -6.28 3.75 1.84
CA MET A 65 -5.00 3.50 2.49
C MET A 65 -4.49 4.76 3.17
N ASP A 66 -3.56 4.59 4.09
CA ASP A 66 -2.65 5.65 4.54
C ASP A 66 -1.20 5.33 4.15
N ALA A 67 -0.33 6.31 4.25
CA ALA A 67 1.11 6.17 4.08
C ALA A 67 1.83 7.02 5.12
N LEU A 68 2.52 6.35 6.03
CA LEU A 68 3.25 6.97 7.11
C LEU A 68 4.72 6.58 7.05
N VAL A 69 5.63 7.50 7.36
CA VAL A 69 7.03 7.17 7.62
C VAL A 69 7.29 7.15 9.12
N HIS A 70 7.95 6.10 9.58
CA HIS A 70 8.37 5.92 10.98
C HIS A 70 9.88 6.02 11.07
N GLU A 71 10.36 6.71 12.10
CA GLU A 71 11.77 6.91 12.36
C GLU A 71 12.11 6.47 13.78
N PHE A 72 13.17 5.66 13.89
CA PHE A 72 13.65 5.06 15.14
C PHE A 72 15.09 5.48 15.37
N ASP A 73 15.34 6.29 16.38
CA ASP A 73 16.70 6.61 16.81
C ASP A 73 17.37 5.38 17.46
N PRO A 74 18.70 5.32 17.50
CA PRO A 74 19.43 4.26 18.21
C PRO A 74 18.91 4.03 19.63
N GLY A 75 18.66 2.78 19.98
CA GLY A 75 18.13 2.37 21.28
C GLY A 75 16.61 2.53 21.43
N THR A 76 15.89 2.97 20.41
CA THR A 76 14.43 3.09 20.46
C THR A 76 13.75 1.72 20.43
N THR A 77 12.75 1.54 21.29
CA THR A 77 11.77 0.45 21.23
C THR A 77 10.38 1.05 21.42
N THR A 78 9.48 0.81 20.46
CA THR A 78 8.11 1.32 20.55
C THR A 78 7.26 0.55 21.55
N THR A 79 6.11 1.12 21.95
CA THR A 79 5.10 0.37 22.71
C THR A 79 4.56 -0.81 21.89
N VAL A 80 4.09 -1.84 22.58
CA VAL A 80 3.40 -2.99 21.98
C VAL A 80 1.94 -2.60 21.73
N HIS A 81 1.47 -2.81 20.53
CA HIS A 81 0.10 -2.53 20.16
C HIS A 81 -0.43 -3.54 19.15
N ARG A 82 -1.72 -3.51 18.90
CA ARG A 82 -2.39 -4.22 17.81
C ARG A 82 -3.56 -3.42 17.27
N HIS A 83 -3.92 -3.71 16.03
CA HIS A 83 -5.01 -3.04 15.35
C HIS A 83 -5.80 -3.99 14.44
N SER A 84 -7.03 -3.62 14.11
CA SER A 84 -7.95 -4.45 13.32
C SER A 84 -7.66 -4.47 11.82
N TRP A 85 -6.73 -3.66 11.35
CA TRP A 85 -6.30 -3.59 9.94
C TRP A 85 -4.95 -4.27 9.71
N ASP A 86 -4.70 -4.64 8.45
CA ASP A 86 -3.36 -5.06 8.00
C ASP A 86 -2.46 -3.83 7.79
N ALA A 87 -1.19 -3.94 8.13
CA ALA A 87 -0.17 -2.95 7.78
C ALA A 87 0.99 -3.61 7.03
N MET A 88 1.45 -2.92 5.99
CA MET A 88 2.57 -3.32 5.16
C MET A 88 3.72 -2.37 5.43
N VAL A 89 4.91 -2.92 5.62
CA VAL A 89 6.13 -2.16 5.91
C VAL A 89 7.05 -2.24 4.70
N LEU A 90 7.63 -1.09 4.33
CA LEU A 90 8.73 -0.97 3.39
C LEU A 90 9.89 -0.27 4.10
N VAL A 91 11.01 -0.96 4.29
CA VAL A 91 12.19 -0.38 4.93
C VAL A 91 12.92 0.51 3.93
N VAL A 92 13.13 1.78 4.29
CA VAL A 92 13.72 2.79 3.39
C VAL A 92 15.08 3.29 3.86
N GLY A 93 15.50 2.97 5.08
CA GLY A 93 16.84 3.35 5.57
C GLY A 93 17.17 2.79 6.94
N GLY A 94 18.46 2.52 7.18
CA GLY A 94 18.94 1.96 8.44
C GLY A 94 18.51 0.52 8.66
N TRP A 95 18.87 -0.04 9.82
CA TRP A 95 18.63 -1.42 10.24
C TRP A 95 17.87 -1.42 11.56
N GLY A 96 16.95 -2.34 11.70
CA GLY A 96 16.15 -2.48 12.90
C GLY A 96 15.46 -3.83 12.97
N TRP A 97 14.44 -3.91 13.80
CA TRP A 97 13.67 -5.13 13.99
C TRP A 97 12.19 -4.82 14.26
N THR A 98 11.34 -5.79 13.96
CA THR A 98 9.93 -5.80 14.36
C THR A 98 9.61 -7.14 15.01
N GLU A 99 8.95 -7.11 16.14
CA GLU A 99 8.44 -8.29 16.83
C GLU A 99 6.93 -8.39 16.62
N ILE A 100 6.47 -9.52 16.08
CA ILE A 100 5.07 -9.78 15.74
C ILE A 100 4.63 -11.06 16.47
N ASP A 101 3.65 -10.96 17.37
CA ASP A 101 3.16 -12.06 18.21
C ASP A 101 4.30 -12.83 18.92
N GLY A 102 5.41 -12.14 19.25
CA GLY A 102 6.61 -12.70 19.91
C GLY A 102 7.68 -13.25 18.97
N GLU A 103 7.47 -13.23 17.67
CA GLU A 103 8.50 -13.54 16.67
C GLU A 103 9.23 -12.27 16.26
N ARG A 104 10.54 -12.24 16.47
CA ARG A 104 11.41 -11.11 16.10
C ARG A 104 11.96 -11.28 14.69
N ILE A 105 11.76 -10.28 13.87
CA ILE A 105 12.22 -10.18 12.48
C ILE A 105 13.19 -9.02 12.38
N GLU A 106 14.43 -9.30 12.04
CA GLU A 106 15.43 -8.27 11.70
C GLU A 106 15.22 -7.82 10.26
N TRP A 107 15.40 -6.54 9.99
CA TRP A 107 15.22 -5.98 8.66
C TRP A 107 16.24 -4.88 8.33
N GLY A 108 16.46 -4.66 7.04
CA GLY A 108 17.31 -3.63 6.48
C GLY A 108 16.70 -2.94 5.27
N PRO A 109 17.40 -1.92 4.70
CA PRO A 109 16.87 -1.13 3.59
C PRO A 109 16.43 -2.00 2.41
N GLY A 110 15.19 -1.78 1.95
CA GLY A 110 14.55 -2.51 0.86
C GLY A 110 13.72 -3.71 1.29
N ASP A 111 13.89 -4.19 2.51
CA ASP A 111 13.06 -5.28 3.05
C ASP A 111 11.60 -4.84 3.19
N SER A 112 10.69 -5.81 3.12
CA SER A 112 9.26 -5.58 3.35
C SER A 112 8.70 -6.55 4.37
N LEU A 113 7.72 -6.09 5.18
CA LEU A 113 7.06 -6.90 6.18
C LEU A 113 5.54 -6.75 6.07
N HIS A 114 4.84 -7.80 6.47
CA HIS A 114 3.40 -7.80 6.71
C HIS A 114 3.13 -7.88 8.21
N ILE A 115 2.39 -6.92 8.73
CA ILE A 115 1.85 -6.96 10.09
C ILE A 115 0.38 -7.37 9.97
N PRO A 116 0.04 -8.63 10.26
CA PRO A 116 -1.32 -9.11 10.11
C PRO A 116 -2.28 -8.43 11.07
N ALA A 117 -3.48 -8.18 10.63
CA ALA A 117 -4.55 -7.64 11.46
C ALA A 117 -4.66 -8.39 12.80
N TRP A 118 -4.76 -7.63 13.89
CA TRP A 118 -4.90 -8.13 15.26
C TRP A 118 -3.70 -8.89 15.81
N SER A 119 -2.50 -8.74 15.21
CA SER A 119 -1.24 -9.20 15.77
C SER A 119 -0.64 -8.17 16.71
N TRP A 120 -0.23 -8.60 17.92
CA TRP A 120 0.58 -7.75 18.78
C TRP A 120 1.93 -7.50 18.13
N HIS A 121 2.34 -6.25 18.04
CA HIS A 121 3.63 -5.92 17.43
C HIS A 121 4.26 -4.66 18.04
N ARG A 122 5.58 -4.59 17.90
CA ARG A 122 6.42 -3.43 18.20
C ARG A 122 7.64 -3.44 17.31
N SER A 123 8.27 -2.29 17.17
CA SER A 123 9.52 -2.15 16.40
C SER A 123 10.61 -1.48 17.22
N GLY A 124 11.84 -1.67 16.83
CA GLY A 124 12.97 -1.04 17.49
C GLY A 124 14.21 -0.98 16.63
N ASN A 125 15.21 -0.28 17.17
CA ASN A 125 16.49 -0.06 16.55
C ASN A 125 17.61 -0.27 17.60
N ASP A 126 18.31 -1.38 17.52
CA ASP A 126 19.46 -1.70 18.36
C ASP A 126 20.80 -1.26 17.73
N GLY A 127 20.73 -0.62 16.53
CA GLY A 127 21.90 -0.15 15.80
C GLY A 127 22.45 1.17 16.31
N THR A 128 23.36 1.75 15.53
CA THR A 128 24.05 3.03 15.85
C THR A 128 23.61 4.19 14.97
N ALA A 129 22.79 3.93 13.96
CA ALA A 129 22.23 4.94 13.04
C ALA A 129 20.71 4.89 13.06
N THR A 130 20.06 5.97 12.75
CA THR A 130 18.60 6.06 12.67
C THR A 130 18.07 5.10 11.61
N ALA A 131 17.04 4.35 11.96
CA ALA A 131 16.33 3.43 11.07
C ALA A 131 14.97 4.00 10.66
N ARG A 132 14.52 3.69 9.43
CA ARG A 132 13.27 4.21 8.87
C ARG A 132 12.55 3.20 8.02
N TYR A 133 11.24 3.14 8.20
CA TYR A 133 10.38 2.43 7.28
C TYR A 133 9.09 3.21 7.00
N LEU A 134 8.48 2.92 5.87
CA LEU A 134 7.13 3.34 5.54
C LEU A 134 6.14 2.26 5.98
N THR A 135 4.97 2.68 6.46
CA THR A 135 3.80 1.81 6.59
C THR A 135 2.73 2.26 5.62
N PHE A 136 2.04 1.25 5.07
CA PHE A 136 0.82 1.43 4.31
C PHE A 136 -0.23 0.55 4.96
N SER A 137 -1.39 1.11 5.29
CA SER A 137 -2.41 0.34 5.97
C SER A 137 -3.80 0.55 5.39
N SER A 138 -4.71 -0.38 5.68
CA SER A 138 -6.12 -0.29 5.30
C SER A 138 -6.98 0.39 6.38
N GLU A 139 -6.37 1.09 7.33
CA GLU A 139 -7.09 1.80 8.41
C GLU A 139 -8.16 2.74 7.88
N PRO A 140 -7.90 3.65 6.91
CA PRO A 140 -8.89 4.61 6.43
C PRO A 140 -10.16 3.96 5.90
N MET A 141 -10.04 2.81 5.24
CA MET A 141 -11.20 2.06 4.75
C MET A 141 -12.01 1.49 5.93
N LEU A 142 -11.35 0.87 6.91
CA LEU A 142 -12.01 0.31 8.08
C LEU A 142 -12.61 1.40 8.97
N ASP A 143 -11.94 2.54 9.09
CA ASP A 143 -12.45 3.70 9.81
C ASP A 143 -13.73 4.24 9.18
N THR A 144 -13.75 4.38 7.86
CA THR A 144 -14.96 4.76 7.10
C THR A 144 -16.15 3.80 7.36
N MET A 145 -15.86 2.52 7.61
CA MET A 145 -16.87 1.50 7.94
C MET A 145 -17.18 1.41 9.45
N GLY A 146 -16.50 2.16 10.32
CA GLY A 146 -16.63 2.07 11.76
C GLY A 146 -16.10 0.75 12.35
N MET A 147 -15.06 0.19 11.72
CA MET A 147 -14.47 -1.12 12.09
C MET A 147 -13.01 -0.99 12.53
N SER A 148 -12.45 0.21 12.58
CA SER A 148 -11.09 0.43 13.08
C SER A 148 -11.07 0.29 14.61
N ILE A 149 -10.14 -0.53 15.09
CA ILE A 149 -9.88 -0.75 16.53
C ILE A 149 -8.37 -0.78 16.73
N LEU A 150 -7.90 -0.05 17.72
CA LEU A 150 -6.50 -0.04 18.13
C LEU A 150 -6.42 -0.27 19.65
N GLU A 151 -5.51 -1.15 20.07
CA GLU A 151 -5.16 -1.40 21.46
C GLU A 151 -3.65 -1.20 21.66
N ASP A 152 -3.28 -0.39 22.65
CA ASP A 152 -1.90 -0.17 23.09
C ASP A 152 -1.70 -0.78 24.48
N ALA A 153 -0.70 -1.65 24.61
CA ALA A 153 -0.34 -2.32 25.85
C ALA A 153 0.95 -1.74 26.50
N GLY A 154 1.42 -0.60 26.02
CA GLY A 154 2.63 0.03 26.50
C GLY A 154 3.85 -0.87 26.29
N HIS A 155 4.68 -1.02 27.33
CA HIS A 155 5.87 -1.89 27.31
C HIS A 155 5.64 -3.28 27.93
N THR A 156 4.39 -3.75 27.95
CA THR A 156 4.04 -5.08 28.45
C THR A 156 4.81 -6.18 27.70
N PRO A 157 5.45 -7.13 28.38
CA PRO A 157 6.11 -8.26 27.72
C PRO A 157 5.11 -9.11 26.92
N PHE A 158 5.51 -9.61 25.74
CA PHE A 158 4.65 -10.44 24.89
C PHE A 158 4.05 -11.65 25.62
N ALA A 159 4.81 -12.27 26.53
CA ALA A 159 4.35 -13.41 27.30
C ALA A 159 3.17 -13.10 28.24
N GLU A 160 2.96 -11.85 28.59
CA GLU A 160 1.86 -11.37 29.46
C GLU A 160 0.66 -10.87 28.67
N LEU A 161 0.79 -10.71 27.36
CA LEU A 161 -0.29 -10.23 26.50
C LEU A 161 -1.35 -11.32 26.26
N PRO A 162 -2.63 -10.94 26.14
CA PRO A 162 -3.66 -11.89 25.80
C PRO A 162 -3.40 -12.46 24.40
N GLY A 163 -3.20 -13.77 24.31
CA GLY A 163 -3.10 -14.47 23.05
C GLY A 163 -4.38 -14.28 22.23
N ARG A 164 -4.30 -14.53 20.94
CA ARG A 164 -5.50 -14.57 20.11
C ARG A 164 -6.39 -15.71 20.56
N PRO A 165 -7.69 -15.49 20.78
CA PRO A 165 -8.61 -16.59 21.03
C PRO A 165 -8.56 -17.55 19.82
N ALA A 166 -8.25 -18.81 20.09
CA ALA A 166 -8.36 -19.83 19.07
C ALA A 166 -9.81 -19.90 18.61
N TYR A 167 -10.08 -19.62 17.35
CA TYR A 167 -11.40 -19.83 16.78
C TYR A 167 -11.62 -21.34 16.63
N THR A 168 -12.22 -21.94 17.65
CA THR A 168 -12.62 -23.33 17.60
C THR A 168 -14.11 -23.38 17.30
N PRO A 169 -14.53 -23.75 16.08
CA PRO A 169 -15.94 -23.89 15.79
C PRO A 169 -16.48 -25.08 16.62
N ARG A 170 -17.24 -24.78 17.66
CA ARG A 170 -17.86 -25.77 18.56
C ARG A 170 -19.20 -26.29 18.04
N LEU A 171 -19.52 -26.07 16.77
CA LEU A 171 -20.80 -26.48 16.22
C LEU A 171 -20.68 -27.90 15.62
N PRO A 172 -21.25 -28.91 16.26
CA PRO A 172 -21.38 -30.22 15.66
C PRO A 172 -22.35 -30.17 14.48
N GLY A 173 -22.17 -31.06 13.53
CA GLY A 173 -23.06 -31.15 12.39
C GLY A 173 -22.52 -30.51 11.09
N ASP A 174 -23.29 -30.72 10.04
CA ASP A 174 -22.95 -30.24 8.68
C ASP A 174 -24.09 -29.42 8.04
N ASP A 175 -24.90 -28.78 8.88
CA ASP A 175 -25.90 -27.82 8.42
C ASP A 175 -25.23 -26.55 7.84
N PRO A 176 -26.00 -25.73 7.10
CA PRO A 176 -25.46 -24.53 6.45
C PRO A 176 -24.79 -23.55 7.40
N TYR A 177 -25.30 -23.41 8.64
CA TYR A 177 -24.72 -22.50 9.62
C TYR A 177 -23.37 -23.02 10.14
N ALA A 178 -23.27 -24.29 10.48
CA ALA A 178 -22.04 -24.92 10.90
C ALA A 178 -20.95 -24.86 9.80
N ARG A 179 -21.32 -25.09 8.53
CA ARG A 179 -20.41 -24.92 7.38
C ARG A 179 -19.90 -23.50 7.25
N ARG A 180 -20.78 -22.50 7.38
CA ARG A 180 -20.40 -21.08 7.33
C ARG A 180 -19.39 -20.73 8.42
N VAL A 181 -19.66 -21.11 9.66
CA VAL A 181 -18.80 -20.82 10.81
C VAL A 181 -17.42 -21.47 10.67
N ARG A 182 -17.37 -22.75 10.22
CA ARG A 182 -16.09 -23.43 9.93
C ARG A 182 -15.29 -22.76 8.80
N ARG A 183 -15.96 -22.25 7.76
CA ARG A 183 -15.31 -21.51 6.68
C ARG A 183 -14.65 -20.24 7.21
N LEU A 184 -15.37 -19.41 7.95
CA LEU A 184 -14.86 -18.19 8.55
C LEU A 184 -13.67 -18.45 9.47
N GLY A 185 -13.72 -19.53 10.27
CA GLY A 185 -12.61 -19.92 11.12
C GLY A 185 -11.34 -20.31 10.35
N ARG A 186 -11.49 -21.04 9.23
CA ARG A 186 -10.35 -21.37 8.37
C ARG A 186 -9.76 -20.14 7.70
N GLU A 187 -10.59 -19.24 7.20
CA GLU A 187 -10.14 -17.98 6.59
C GLU A 187 -9.37 -17.12 7.60
N GLN A 188 -9.85 -17.03 8.82
CA GLN A 188 -9.15 -16.31 9.89
C GLN A 188 -7.81 -16.97 10.26
N GLN A 189 -7.76 -18.29 10.30
CA GLN A 189 -6.53 -19.01 10.63
C GLN A 189 -5.49 -18.89 9.52
N SER A 190 -5.89 -18.96 8.25
CA SER A 190 -4.97 -18.86 7.11
C SER A 190 -4.20 -17.54 7.08
N ARG A 191 -4.81 -16.44 7.49
CA ARG A 191 -4.15 -15.13 7.56
C ARG A 191 -2.96 -15.09 8.53
N ARG A 192 -2.91 -16.01 9.49
CA ARG A 192 -1.85 -16.10 10.51
C ARG A 192 -0.66 -16.94 10.08
N THR A 193 -0.79 -17.71 9.01
CA THR A 193 0.22 -18.67 8.57
C THR A 193 0.95 -18.23 7.30
N GLY A 194 0.67 -17.02 6.81
CA GLY A 194 1.31 -16.45 5.65
C GLY A 194 2.74 -15.97 5.93
N ARG A 195 3.46 -15.71 4.87
CA ARG A 195 4.78 -15.08 4.92
C ARG A 195 4.67 -13.70 5.59
N LEU A 196 5.64 -13.34 6.44
CA LEU A 196 5.69 -12.06 7.14
C LEU A 196 6.80 -11.14 6.65
N HIS A 197 7.84 -11.66 5.99
CA HIS A 197 9.02 -10.89 5.60
C HIS A 197 9.54 -11.30 4.22
N THR A 198 9.93 -10.32 3.43
CA THR A 198 10.73 -10.49 2.21
C THR A 198 12.02 -9.70 2.39
N SER A 199 13.15 -10.40 2.38
CA SER A 199 14.47 -9.77 2.37
C SER A 199 14.78 -9.22 0.98
N TRP A 200 15.46 -8.07 0.93
CA TRP A 200 15.99 -7.52 -0.32
C TRP A 200 16.88 -8.49 -1.09
N ASP A 201 17.66 -9.28 -0.34
CA ASP A 201 18.63 -10.22 -0.92
C ASP A 201 17.98 -11.47 -1.53
N ASP A 202 16.69 -11.72 -1.19
CA ASP A 202 15.90 -12.85 -1.73
C ASP A 202 15.05 -12.45 -2.95
N MET A 203 15.15 -11.20 -3.42
CA MET A 203 14.30 -10.71 -4.51
C MET A 203 14.76 -11.21 -5.88
N GLU A 204 13.82 -11.74 -6.63
CA GLU A 204 14.01 -12.15 -8.00
C GLU A 204 13.31 -11.17 -8.96
N MET A 205 14.11 -10.50 -9.80
CA MET A 205 13.64 -9.53 -10.77
C MET A 205 13.34 -10.17 -12.11
N VAL A 206 12.14 -9.92 -12.67
CA VAL A 206 11.71 -10.44 -13.97
C VAL A 206 11.34 -9.32 -14.94
N ASN A 207 11.70 -9.47 -16.21
CA ASN A 207 11.28 -8.56 -17.26
C ASN A 207 9.78 -8.72 -17.55
N THR A 208 9.07 -7.61 -17.68
CA THR A 208 7.62 -7.60 -17.92
C THR A 208 7.30 -7.05 -19.32
N PRO A 209 6.15 -7.46 -19.90
CA PRO A 209 5.69 -6.89 -21.18
C PRO A 209 5.41 -5.38 -21.13
N ARG A 210 5.44 -4.77 -19.92
CA ARG A 210 5.23 -3.34 -19.72
C ARG A 210 6.48 -2.48 -19.89
N GLY A 211 7.61 -3.06 -20.31
CA GLY A 211 8.87 -2.35 -20.52
C GLY A 211 9.68 -2.13 -19.24
N THR A 212 9.36 -2.84 -18.17
CA THR A 212 10.00 -2.74 -16.86
C THR A 212 10.57 -4.08 -16.41
N ARG A 213 11.46 -4.05 -15.43
CA ARG A 213 11.86 -5.21 -14.64
C ARG A 213 11.17 -5.12 -13.27
N THR A 214 10.55 -6.20 -12.80
CA THR A 214 9.66 -6.17 -11.62
C THR A 214 9.93 -7.34 -10.68
N THR A 215 9.72 -7.13 -9.38
CA THR A 215 9.63 -8.16 -8.34
C THR A 215 8.48 -7.90 -7.40
N PHE A 216 7.93 -8.95 -6.79
CA PHE A 216 6.95 -8.81 -5.72
C PHE A 216 7.65 -8.68 -4.37
N LEU A 217 7.23 -7.69 -3.57
CA LEU A 217 7.68 -7.46 -2.21
C LEU A 217 6.69 -8.04 -1.20
N LEU A 218 5.40 -7.91 -1.49
CA LEU A 218 4.32 -8.41 -0.67
C LEU A 218 3.13 -8.75 -1.57
N ASP A 219 2.91 -10.05 -1.77
CA ASP A 219 1.85 -10.55 -2.65
C ASP A 219 1.49 -12.00 -2.28
N ARG A 220 0.24 -12.41 -2.58
CA ARG A 220 -0.20 -13.79 -2.40
C ARG A 220 0.59 -14.78 -3.24
N ALA A 221 1.07 -14.36 -4.42
CA ALA A 221 1.88 -15.19 -5.30
C ALA A 221 3.21 -15.65 -4.67
N ILE A 222 3.70 -14.92 -3.67
CA ILE A 222 4.93 -15.25 -2.93
C ILE A 222 4.65 -15.67 -1.48
N GLY A 223 3.40 -16.06 -1.15
CA GLY A 223 3.03 -16.70 0.11
C GLY A 223 2.46 -15.79 1.20
N TYR A 224 2.23 -14.51 0.92
CA TYR A 224 1.55 -13.63 1.88
C TYR A 224 0.06 -13.91 1.95
N GLN A 225 -0.52 -13.67 3.12
CA GLN A 225 -1.96 -13.76 3.37
C GLN A 225 -2.56 -12.38 3.70
N ALA A 226 -1.93 -11.33 3.23
CA ALA A 226 -2.43 -9.97 3.37
C ALA A 226 -3.78 -9.82 2.67
N SER A 227 -4.71 -9.12 3.32
CA SER A 227 -6.11 -9.09 2.89
C SER A 227 -6.51 -7.88 2.06
N GLY A 228 -5.58 -6.95 1.78
CA GLY A 228 -5.98 -5.73 1.10
C GLY A 228 -4.91 -5.06 0.27
N ILE A 229 -3.66 -5.13 0.66
CA ILE A 229 -2.58 -4.35 0.05
C ILE A 229 -1.52 -5.29 -0.50
N THR A 230 -1.06 -5.01 -1.71
CA THR A 230 0.09 -5.67 -2.32
C THR A 230 1.19 -4.66 -2.59
N MET A 231 2.43 -5.10 -2.57
CA MET A 231 3.59 -4.29 -2.95
C MET A 231 4.43 -5.01 -3.99
N ALA A 232 4.84 -4.26 -5.01
CA ALA A 232 5.78 -4.72 -6.01
C ALA A 232 6.76 -3.60 -6.34
N MET A 233 8.04 -3.93 -6.46
CA MET A 233 9.02 -2.98 -6.98
C MET A 233 9.19 -3.17 -8.47
N PHE A 234 9.34 -2.09 -9.21
CA PHE A 234 9.73 -2.12 -10.61
C PHE A 234 10.82 -1.09 -10.91
N GLU A 235 11.61 -1.42 -11.89
CA GLU A 235 12.67 -0.57 -12.42
C GLU A 235 12.30 -0.09 -13.83
N ILE A 236 12.49 1.21 -14.05
CA ILE A 236 12.35 1.84 -15.37
C ILE A 236 13.75 2.17 -15.87
N GLY A 237 14.09 1.64 -17.04
CA GLY A 237 15.41 1.88 -17.66
C GLY A 237 15.67 3.35 -18.00
N PRO A 238 16.94 3.73 -18.24
CA PRO A 238 17.34 5.09 -18.54
C PRO A 238 16.59 5.69 -19.73
N GLY A 239 16.00 6.88 -19.55
CA GLY A 239 15.25 7.60 -20.58
C GLY A 239 14.02 6.88 -21.13
N ARG A 240 13.49 5.89 -20.40
CA ARG A 240 12.35 5.06 -20.85
C ARG A 240 11.11 5.27 -20.02
N GLY A 241 9.99 4.75 -20.50
CA GLY A 241 8.71 4.72 -19.79
C GLY A 241 8.18 3.30 -19.66
N GLN A 242 7.30 3.10 -18.70
CA GLN A 242 6.41 1.94 -18.61
C GLN A 242 5.30 2.04 -19.68
N SER A 243 4.65 0.94 -20.04
CA SER A 243 3.46 1.03 -20.90
C SER A 243 2.30 1.73 -20.19
N MET A 244 1.59 2.59 -20.91
CA MET A 244 0.37 3.25 -20.40
C MET A 244 -0.72 2.22 -20.13
N HIS A 245 -1.51 2.45 -19.07
CA HIS A 245 -2.65 1.63 -18.71
C HIS A 245 -3.55 2.37 -17.72
N ARG A 246 -4.69 1.79 -17.41
CA ARG A 246 -5.53 2.18 -16.28
C ARG A 246 -6.10 0.96 -15.57
N HIS A 247 -6.50 1.12 -14.34
CA HIS A 247 -7.15 0.09 -13.54
C HIS A 247 -8.12 0.73 -12.53
N PRO A 248 -9.11 -0.01 -12.00
CA PRO A 248 -9.87 0.43 -10.84
C PRO A 248 -8.97 0.37 -9.60
N GLY A 249 -9.24 1.10 -8.56
CA GLY A 249 -8.41 1.16 -7.35
C GLY A 249 -7.24 2.14 -7.47
N GLU A 250 -6.90 2.75 -6.34
CA GLU A 250 -5.72 3.58 -6.23
C GLU A 250 -4.45 2.74 -6.27
N ALA A 251 -3.43 3.26 -6.93
CA ALA A 251 -2.06 2.80 -6.80
C ALA A 251 -1.17 3.94 -6.32
N TRP A 252 -0.38 3.68 -5.31
CA TRP A 252 0.62 4.63 -4.83
C TRP A 252 2.00 4.11 -5.16
N LEU A 253 2.91 5.02 -5.50
CA LEU A 253 4.24 4.63 -5.91
C LEU A 253 5.26 5.45 -5.10
N TYR A 254 5.99 4.76 -4.25
CA TYR A 254 7.09 5.37 -3.52
C TYR A 254 8.38 5.28 -4.34
N VAL A 255 9.04 6.41 -4.57
CA VAL A 255 10.27 6.47 -5.35
C VAL A 255 11.47 6.10 -4.48
N LEU A 256 11.97 4.88 -4.65
CA LEU A 256 13.17 4.42 -3.94
C LEU A 256 14.45 5.06 -4.45
N ASP A 257 14.53 5.28 -5.78
CA ASP A 257 15.69 5.90 -6.42
C ASP A 257 15.34 6.47 -7.78
N GLY A 258 16.06 7.53 -8.18
CA GLY A 258 15.88 8.20 -9.45
C GLY A 258 14.91 9.37 -9.44
N SER A 259 14.58 9.86 -10.62
CA SER A 259 13.65 10.96 -10.87
C SER A 259 12.96 10.79 -12.22
N GLY A 260 11.79 11.41 -12.35
CA GLY A 260 11.03 11.30 -13.59
C GLY A 260 9.73 12.06 -13.53
N HIS A 261 8.78 11.61 -14.35
CA HIS A 261 7.44 12.13 -14.32
C HIS A 261 6.40 11.03 -14.55
N THR A 262 5.18 11.30 -14.10
CA THR A 262 4.02 10.44 -14.33
C THR A 262 2.96 11.22 -15.09
N TYR A 263 2.52 10.67 -16.20
CA TYR A 263 1.33 11.13 -16.90
C TYR A 263 0.09 10.64 -16.16
N LEU A 264 -0.86 11.55 -15.89
CA LEU A 264 -2.18 11.25 -15.36
C LEU A 264 -3.26 11.91 -16.22
N GLY A 265 -4.30 11.17 -16.59
CA GLY A 265 -5.40 11.70 -17.40
C GLY A 265 -6.67 10.86 -17.35
N THR A 266 -7.81 11.48 -17.57
CA THR A 266 -9.08 10.76 -17.77
C THR A 266 -9.13 10.08 -19.14
N GLU A 267 -8.29 10.55 -20.07
CA GLU A 267 -8.09 10.02 -21.41
C GLU A 267 -6.60 9.68 -21.62
N PRO A 268 -6.27 8.81 -22.58
CA PRO A 268 -4.88 8.45 -22.88
C PRO A 268 -4.02 9.62 -23.40
N GLU A 269 -4.62 10.71 -23.81
CA GLU A 269 -3.96 11.93 -24.29
C GLU A 269 -4.62 13.17 -23.64
N GLY A 270 -3.85 14.26 -23.51
CA GLY A 270 -4.37 15.53 -22.97
C GLY A 270 -4.38 15.64 -21.45
N GLY A 271 -3.80 14.66 -20.74
CA GLY A 271 -3.60 14.73 -19.28
C GLY A 271 -2.39 15.57 -18.88
N THR A 272 -1.98 15.44 -17.63
CA THR A 272 -0.91 16.24 -17.00
C THR A 272 0.26 15.37 -16.62
N ASN A 273 1.48 15.91 -16.75
CA ASN A 273 2.69 15.28 -16.27
C ASN A 273 3.08 15.84 -14.90
N HIS A 274 3.26 14.94 -13.94
CA HIS A 274 3.65 15.25 -12.57
C HIS A 274 5.06 14.76 -12.31
N ARG A 275 5.99 15.67 -11.98
CA ARG A 275 7.39 15.34 -11.71
C ARG A 275 7.54 14.72 -10.34
N TRP A 276 8.49 13.83 -10.20
CA TRP A 276 8.86 13.17 -8.96
C TRP A 276 10.36 12.92 -8.87
N LYS A 277 10.84 12.77 -7.66
CA LYS A 277 12.22 12.42 -7.32
C LYS A 277 12.23 11.39 -6.19
N LYS A 278 13.40 10.88 -5.89
CA LYS A 278 13.64 9.97 -4.76
C LYS A 278 12.98 10.49 -3.46
N GLY A 279 12.27 9.61 -2.79
CA GLY A 279 11.52 9.88 -1.56
C GLY A 279 10.09 10.37 -1.75
N ASP A 280 9.71 10.79 -2.95
CA ASP A 280 8.34 11.25 -3.22
C ASP A 280 7.36 10.06 -3.29
N LEU A 281 6.10 10.33 -2.98
CA LEU A 281 4.98 9.41 -3.16
C LEU A 281 4.08 9.90 -4.30
N ILE A 282 3.95 9.10 -5.35
CA ILE A 282 3.07 9.38 -6.48
C ILE A 282 1.73 8.70 -6.20
N ILE A 283 0.63 9.40 -6.43
CA ILE A 283 -0.73 8.91 -6.21
C ILE A 283 -1.43 8.79 -7.55
N VAL A 284 -1.83 7.58 -7.91
CA VAL A 284 -2.63 7.30 -9.10
C VAL A 284 -4.05 6.99 -8.64
N ASP A 285 -4.97 7.88 -8.92
CA ASP A 285 -6.38 7.73 -8.56
C ASP A 285 -7.09 6.71 -9.45
N HIS A 286 -8.28 6.29 -9.03
CA HIS A 286 -9.11 5.28 -9.68
C HIS A 286 -9.37 5.60 -11.16
N PHE A 287 -9.13 4.61 -12.03
CA PHE A 287 -9.41 4.67 -13.47
C PHE A 287 -8.72 5.80 -14.24
N LEU A 288 -7.69 6.44 -13.68
CA LEU A 288 -6.87 7.36 -14.47
C LEU A 288 -5.93 6.59 -15.40
N TRP A 289 -5.89 7.02 -16.65
CA TRP A 289 -4.82 6.63 -17.57
C TRP A 289 -3.51 7.16 -17.01
N HIS A 290 -2.53 6.28 -16.86
CA HIS A 290 -1.24 6.66 -16.32
C HIS A 290 -0.08 5.94 -16.99
N GLN A 291 1.06 6.61 -16.95
CA GLN A 291 2.33 6.12 -17.45
C GLN A 291 3.48 6.78 -16.69
N HIS A 292 4.45 5.97 -16.28
CA HIS A 292 5.60 6.44 -15.53
C HIS A 292 6.83 6.48 -16.43
N PHE A 293 7.59 7.58 -16.36
CA PHE A 293 8.79 7.82 -17.14
C PHE A 293 9.98 8.09 -16.25
N ASN A 294 11.11 7.50 -16.56
CA ASN A 294 12.40 7.84 -16.00
C ASN A 294 13.06 8.91 -16.89
N ASP A 295 13.28 10.09 -16.33
CA ASP A 295 13.86 11.23 -17.05
C ASP A 295 15.40 11.19 -17.09
N ASP A 296 16.04 10.33 -16.29
CA ASP A 296 17.49 10.17 -16.27
C ASP A 296 17.93 9.34 -17.49
N PRO A 297 18.83 9.88 -18.37
CA PRO A 297 19.29 9.17 -19.56
C PRO A 297 20.32 8.07 -19.27
N GLU A 298 20.86 8.01 -18.06
CA GLU A 298 21.95 7.11 -17.71
C GLU A 298 21.61 6.13 -16.59
N LYS A 299 20.75 6.52 -15.66
CA LYS A 299 20.42 5.74 -14.46
C LYS A 299 19.03 5.15 -14.52
N THR A 300 18.88 3.97 -13.93
CA THR A 300 17.60 3.30 -13.73
C THR A 300 16.85 3.94 -12.57
N ALA A 301 15.56 4.20 -12.70
CA ALA A 301 14.69 4.57 -11.59
C ALA A 301 14.07 3.33 -10.94
N LYS A 302 13.95 3.33 -9.60
CA LYS A 302 13.35 2.27 -8.79
C LYS A 302 12.12 2.81 -8.07
N VAL A 303 10.99 2.16 -8.27
CA VAL A 303 9.71 2.59 -7.71
C VAL A 303 8.99 1.41 -7.07
N VAL A 304 8.48 1.58 -5.87
CA VAL A 304 7.62 0.58 -5.22
C VAL A 304 6.16 0.98 -5.41
N ARG A 305 5.42 0.12 -6.09
CA ARG A 305 3.97 0.22 -6.22
C ARG A 305 3.30 -0.41 -5.01
N ILE A 306 2.44 0.33 -4.38
CA ILE A 306 1.53 -0.09 -3.33
C ILE A 306 0.12 -0.06 -3.90
N HIS A 307 -0.59 -1.16 -3.82
CA HIS A 307 -1.88 -1.30 -4.47
C HIS A 307 -2.88 -1.99 -3.53
N MET A 308 -3.96 -1.28 -3.19
CA MET A 308 -5.03 -1.85 -2.38
C MET A 308 -6.04 -2.56 -3.28
N PHE A 309 -5.59 -3.50 -4.09
CA PHE A 309 -6.49 -3.91 -5.14
C PHE A 309 -6.66 -5.42 -5.28
N ASP A 310 -5.57 -6.17 -5.33
CA ASP A 310 -5.66 -7.54 -5.82
C ASP A 310 -6.50 -8.45 -4.92
N SER A 311 -6.34 -8.37 -3.61
CA SER A 311 -7.11 -9.22 -2.69
C SER A 311 -8.49 -8.65 -2.34
N LEU A 312 -8.62 -7.32 -2.29
CA LEU A 312 -9.93 -6.69 -2.13
C LEU A 312 -10.80 -6.91 -3.36
N LEU A 313 -10.22 -6.84 -4.56
CA LEU A 313 -10.91 -7.12 -5.81
C LEU A 313 -11.42 -8.55 -5.91
N GLU A 314 -10.65 -9.53 -5.51
CA GLU A 314 -11.14 -10.91 -5.46
C GLU A 314 -12.37 -11.02 -4.57
N THR A 315 -12.39 -10.28 -3.46
CA THR A 315 -13.55 -10.23 -2.56
C THR A 315 -14.70 -9.43 -3.18
N MET A 316 -14.42 -8.35 -3.91
CA MET A 316 -15.42 -7.43 -4.47
C MET A 316 -15.86 -7.78 -5.89
N ARG A 317 -15.21 -8.68 -6.60
CA ARG A 317 -15.60 -9.12 -7.95
C ARG A 317 -17.07 -9.54 -8.06
N ALA A 318 -17.59 -10.13 -7.00
CA ALA A 318 -18.99 -10.49 -6.93
C ALA A 318 -19.94 -9.32 -6.62
N LEU A 319 -19.40 -8.17 -6.23
CA LEU A 319 -20.16 -7.01 -5.77
C LEU A 319 -20.10 -5.82 -6.73
N CYS A 320 -19.11 -5.81 -7.62
CA CYS A 320 -18.87 -4.69 -8.53
C CYS A 320 -18.74 -5.19 -9.98
N ASP A 321 -19.50 -4.59 -10.87
CA ASP A 321 -19.47 -4.83 -12.31
C ASP A 321 -19.65 -3.48 -13.03
N PRO A 322 -18.91 -3.18 -14.07
CA PRO A 322 -17.85 -3.94 -14.70
C PRO A 322 -16.51 -3.80 -13.94
N LEU A 323 -15.87 -4.94 -13.65
CA LEU A 323 -14.52 -4.96 -13.11
C LEU A 323 -13.52 -5.24 -14.24
N VAL A 324 -12.91 -4.20 -14.73
CA VAL A 324 -11.76 -4.30 -15.63
C VAL A 324 -10.52 -4.28 -14.77
N LEU A 325 -9.76 -5.38 -14.74
CA LEU A 325 -8.51 -5.46 -13.97
C LEU A 325 -7.45 -4.52 -14.52
N PHE A 326 -7.32 -4.50 -15.83
CA PHE A 326 -6.44 -3.59 -16.55
C PHE A 326 -7.09 -3.24 -17.88
N GLU A 327 -6.97 -1.99 -18.27
CA GLU A 327 -7.32 -1.54 -19.61
C GLU A 327 -6.06 -0.96 -20.26
N GLU A 328 -5.74 -1.44 -21.45
CA GLU A 328 -4.65 -0.94 -22.26
C GLU A 328 -5.16 0.12 -23.24
N PRO A 329 -4.34 1.13 -23.58
CA PRO A 329 -4.74 2.15 -24.52
C PRO A 329 -4.87 1.58 -25.94
N PRO A 330 -5.50 2.34 -26.86
CA PRO A 330 -5.50 2.01 -28.29
C PRO A 330 -4.10 1.68 -28.79
N THR A 331 -4.00 0.76 -29.75
CA THR A 331 -2.71 0.21 -30.25
C THR A 331 -1.73 1.30 -30.71
N HIS A 332 -2.25 2.36 -31.36
CA HIS A 332 -1.40 3.46 -31.86
C HIS A 332 -0.75 4.30 -30.73
N ILE A 333 -1.31 4.29 -29.53
CA ILE A 333 -0.72 4.91 -28.33
C ILE A 333 0.22 3.92 -27.66
N ARG A 334 -0.21 2.66 -27.52
CA ARG A 334 0.58 1.59 -26.91
C ARG A 334 1.92 1.40 -27.60
N ASP A 335 1.95 1.42 -28.92
CA ASP A 335 3.16 1.16 -29.72
C ASP A 335 4.23 2.28 -29.60
N ARG A 336 3.87 3.44 -29.03
CA ARG A 336 4.82 4.54 -28.77
C ARG A 336 5.63 4.37 -27.49
N GLN A 337 5.36 3.38 -26.64
CA GLN A 337 5.54 3.63 -25.22
C GLN A 337 6.56 2.77 -24.49
N ALA A 338 6.56 1.51 -24.62
CA ALA A 338 7.47 0.69 -23.85
C ALA A 338 8.52 0.10 -24.77
N GLY A 339 9.77 0.45 -24.55
CA GLY A 339 10.87 -0.26 -25.19
C GLY A 339 10.90 -1.71 -24.69
N ASP A 340 11.53 -2.58 -25.46
CA ASP A 340 11.79 -3.96 -25.06
C ASP A 340 12.73 -3.98 -23.85
N PRO A 341 12.28 -4.45 -22.65
CA PRO A 341 13.11 -4.48 -21.46
C PRO A 341 14.30 -5.42 -21.57
N THR A 342 14.28 -6.39 -22.51
CA THR A 342 15.40 -7.31 -22.76
C THR A 342 16.60 -6.62 -23.38
N THR A 343 16.41 -5.42 -23.94
CA THR A 343 17.49 -4.59 -24.54
C THR A 343 18.19 -3.71 -23.52
N ILE A 344 17.72 -3.68 -22.27
CA ILE A 344 18.29 -2.86 -21.19
C ILE A 344 19.36 -3.66 -20.47
N GLN A 345 20.53 -3.06 -20.28
CA GLN A 345 21.53 -3.58 -19.34
C GLN A 345 21.16 -3.12 -17.95
N TRP A 346 20.44 -3.97 -17.22
CA TRP A 346 20.00 -3.65 -15.87
C TRP A 346 21.19 -3.63 -14.89
N PRO A 347 21.27 -2.62 -14.00
CA PRO A 347 22.31 -2.61 -12.98
C PRO A 347 22.08 -3.70 -11.92
N ALA A 348 23.08 -3.93 -11.08
CA ALA A 348 22.90 -4.71 -9.87
C ALA A 348 21.82 -4.08 -8.97
N LEU A 349 21.14 -4.92 -8.20
CA LEU A 349 20.09 -4.48 -7.30
C LEU A 349 20.69 -4.04 -5.96
N ASP A 350 21.21 -2.82 -5.90
CA ASP A 350 21.73 -2.25 -4.66
C ASP A 350 20.60 -1.86 -3.70
N ARG A 351 20.84 -2.05 -2.39
CA ARG A 351 19.90 -1.65 -1.34
C ARG A 351 19.61 -0.16 -1.39
N PRO A 352 18.35 0.28 -1.20
CA PRO A 352 18.00 1.68 -1.22
C PRO A 352 18.61 2.44 -0.03
N THR A 353 18.78 3.73 -0.20
CA THR A 353 19.19 4.65 0.86
C THR A 353 18.10 5.68 1.08
N TRP A 354 17.99 6.19 2.31
CA TRP A 354 17.07 7.30 2.61
C TRP A 354 17.47 8.56 1.80
N PRO A 355 16.50 9.37 1.33
CA PRO A 355 16.74 10.63 0.63
C PRO A 355 17.56 11.64 1.40
#